data_4af45956e7ff564d7cb8e91b694a2075
#
_entry.id   4af45956e7ff564d7cb8e91b694a2075
#
_cell.length_a   1.000
_cell.length_b   1.000
_cell.length_c   1.000
_cell.angle_alpha   90.00
_cell.angle_beta   90.00
_cell.angle_gamma   90.00
#
_symmetry.space_group_name_H-M   'P 1'
#
loop_
_entity.id
_entity.type
_entity.pdbx_description
1 polymer ?
#
loop_
_entity_poly.entity_id
_entity_poly.type
_entity_poly.pdbx_seq_one_letter_code
_entity_poly.pdbx_strand_id
1 'polypeptide(L)'
;MKEIAVITGGNGFVGSHLVDYLLEQNLTVRCITRKSSDLKWLKDKDVEIINSGLFDKGGLRKAFADASYLFHVAGVVKSKKPEGYFKGNVETTRTLLETALEFKDSFKKILIVSSQTAGGPSLDGEPVEESMEPHPITTYGRSKLEEEKVAAEFFNELPITICRASAVYGERDTEILIFFKTYQSGIFTTIGLDIKHLNLIHVKDLVRGFYLAALSEKAKGEIYFITSEKYYTWEEIGYITEKSLNRHALHIIVPHFLVYGISAVAQFFSIFSSKAATLNLEKARDITQKDWICSSKKASDHFGYKQEISLEEGIKRTVAWYKEMKWI
;
A
#
# COMPACT_ATOMS: atom_id res chain seq x y z
N MET A 1 -11.14 -28.08 -9.73
CA MET A 1 -10.92 -26.82 -10.47
C MET A 1 -9.97 -25.94 -9.65
N LYS A 2 -9.14 -25.12 -10.27
CA LYS A 2 -8.32 -24.15 -9.53
C LYS A 2 -9.22 -23.09 -8.89
N GLU A 3 -8.86 -22.63 -7.71
CA GLU A 3 -9.58 -21.54 -7.05
C GLU A 3 -9.36 -20.21 -7.77
N ILE A 4 -10.39 -19.39 -7.81
CA ILE A 4 -10.35 -18.09 -8.51
C ILE A 4 -10.11 -16.98 -7.49
N ALA A 5 -9.07 -16.19 -7.72
CA ALA A 5 -8.76 -14.98 -6.98
C ALA A 5 -9.08 -13.74 -7.83
N VAL A 6 -10.01 -12.92 -7.37
CA VAL A 6 -10.33 -11.64 -7.99
C VAL A 6 -9.46 -10.55 -7.36
N ILE A 7 -8.85 -9.71 -8.19
CA ILE A 7 -8.00 -8.60 -7.73
C ILE A 7 -8.51 -7.28 -8.30
N THR A 8 -8.74 -6.30 -7.46
CA THR A 8 -8.86 -4.90 -7.87
C THR A 8 -7.50 -4.21 -7.76
N GLY A 9 -7.17 -3.31 -8.68
CA GLY A 9 -5.86 -2.64 -8.65
C GLY A 9 -4.69 -3.52 -9.08
N GLY A 10 -4.95 -4.68 -9.71
CA GLY A 10 -3.92 -5.63 -10.18
C GLY A 10 -2.92 -5.05 -11.18
N ASN A 11 -3.24 -3.93 -11.84
CA ASN A 11 -2.33 -3.22 -12.75
C ASN A 11 -1.42 -2.20 -12.05
N GLY A 12 -1.59 -1.96 -10.74
CA GLY A 12 -0.75 -1.07 -9.92
C GLY A 12 0.51 -1.74 -9.40
N PHE A 13 1.29 -1.01 -8.60
CA PHE A 13 2.53 -1.50 -8.00
C PHE A 13 2.28 -2.77 -7.14
N VAL A 14 1.63 -2.63 -6.00
CA VAL A 14 1.38 -3.77 -5.09
C VAL A 14 0.51 -4.83 -5.74
N GLY A 15 -0.57 -4.42 -6.43
CA GLY A 15 -1.50 -5.37 -7.06
C GLY A 15 -0.84 -6.24 -8.12
N SER A 16 0.09 -5.71 -8.90
CA SER A 16 0.79 -6.50 -9.93
C SER A 16 1.76 -7.55 -9.36
N HIS A 17 2.36 -7.27 -8.20
CA HIS A 17 3.14 -8.27 -7.45
C HIS A 17 2.25 -9.32 -6.81
N LEU A 18 1.07 -8.92 -6.32
CA LEU A 18 0.09 -9.87 -5.81
C LEU A 18 -0.41 -10.79 -6.92
N VAL A 19 -0.67 -10.26 -8.13
CA VAL A 19 -1.00 -11.10 -9.31
C VAL A 19 0.08 -12.15 -9.56
N ASP A 20 1.36 -11.75 -9.58
CA ASP A 20 2.47 -12.68 -9.78
C ASP A 20 2.48 -13.76 -8.71
N TYR A 21 2.39 -13.35 -7.45
CA TYR A 21 2.40 -14.27 -6.32
C TYR A 21 1.25 -15.28 -6.35
N LEU A 22 0.02 -14.82 -6.67
CA LEU A 22 -1.15 -15.73 -6.73
C LEU A 22 -1.08 -16.72 -7.90
N LEU A 23 -0.51 -16.31 -9.04
CA LEU A 23 -0.22 -17.22 -10.15
C LEU A 23 0.80 -18.28 -9.74
N GLU A 24 1.85 -17.91 -9.01
CA GLU A 24 2.85 -18.84 -8.44
C GLU A 24 2.22 -19.82 -7.45
N GLN A 25 1.15 -19.43 -6.76
CA GLN A 25 0.36 -20.30 -5.87
C GLN A 25 -0.69 -21.15 -6.63
N ASN A 26 -0.61 -21.20 -7.96
CA ASN A 26 -1.53 -21.96 -8.83
C ASN A 26 -3.01 -21.55 -8.76
N LEU A 27 -3.34 -20.31 -8.37
CA LEU A 27 -4.69 -19.78 -8.48
C LEU A 27 -4.97 -19.30 -9.90
N THR A 28 -6.24 -19.33 -10.29
CA THR A 28 -6.72 -18.57 -11.45
C THR A 28 -6.93 -17.13 -11.03
N VAL A 29 -6.30 -16.19 -11.72
CA VAL A 29 -6.34 -14.77 -11.35
C VAL A 29 -7.24 -14.00 -12.31
N ARG A 30 -8.18 -13.25 -11.75
CA ARG A 30 -9.11 -12.38 -12.46
C ARG A 30 -8.90 -10.93 -12.00
N CYS A 31 -8.54 -10.03 -12.90
CA CYS A 31 -8.25 -8.63 -12.58
C CYS A 31 -9.39 -7.71 -13.04
N ILE A 32 -9.95 -6.93 -12.10
CA ILE A 32 -10.89 -5.84 -12.43
C ILE A 32 -10.06 -4.60 -12.76
N THR A 33 -10.19 -4.09 -14.00
CA THR A 33 -9.46 -2.91 -14.47
C THR A 33 -10.39 -1.98 -15.25
N ARG A 34 -10.11 -0.68 -15.20
CA ARG A 34 -10.81 0.29 -16.06
C ARG A 34 -10.30 0.15 -17.50
N LYS A 35 -11.14 0.45 -18.49
CA LYS A 35 -10.73 0.44 -19.91
C LYS A 35 -9.51 1.33 -20.20
N SER A 36 -9.31 2.41 -19.42
CA SER A 36 -8.18 3.33 -19.55
C SER A 36 -6.94 2.92 -18.75
N SER A 37 -6.96 1.78 -18.07
CA SER A 37 -5.82 1.32 -17.25
C SER A 37 -4.65 0.92 -18.12
N ASP A 38 -3.43 1.33 -17.73
CA ASP A 38 -2.21 0.76 -18.29
C ASP A 38 -2.04 -0.66 -17.75
N LEU A 39 -1.97 -1.63 -18.66
CA LEU A 39 -1.88 -3.06 -18.35
C LEU A 39 -0.47 -3.61 -18.49
N LYS A 40 0.56 -2.76 -18.53
CA LYS A 40 1.96 -3.16 -18.79
C LYS A 40 2.46 -4.30 -17.89
N TRP A 41 1.99 -4.37 -16.63
CA TRP A 41 2.39 -5.42 -15.68
C TRP A 41 1.51 -6.68 -15.73
N LEU A 42 0.41 -6.64 -16.50
CA LEU A 42 -0.49 -7.78 -16.70
C LEU A 42 -0.35 -8.40 -18.08
N LYS A 43 0.32 -7.68 -19.00
CA LYS A 43 0.59 -8.18 -20.35
C LYS A 43 1.40 -9.48 -20.26
N ASP A 44 1.07 -10.42 -21.12
CA ASP A 44 1.74 -11.72 -21.24
C ASP A 44 1.62 -12.63 -19.98
N LYS A 45 0.66 -12.33 -19.07
CA LYS A 45 0.33 -13.17 -17.92
C LYS A 45 -0.98 -13.93 -18.16
N ASP A 46 -1.09 -15.12 -17.60
CA ASP A 46 -2.32 -15.94 -17.63
C ASP A 46 -3.34 -15.38 -16.61
N VAL A 47 -3.96 -14.23 -16.97
CA VAL A 47 -4.95 -13.54 -16.15
C VAL A 47 -6.19 -13.20 -16.97
N GLU A 48 -7.36 -13.35 -16.38
CA GLU A 48 -8.60 -12.87 -16.96
C GLU A 48 -8.80 -11.38 -16.64
N ILE A 49 -8.97 -10.54 -17.65
CA ILE A 49 -9.22 -9.10 -17.48
C ILE A 49 -10.70 -8.81 -17.59
N ILE A 50 -11.29 -8.30 -16.50
CA ILE A 50 -12.64 -7.77 -16.49
C ILE A 50 -12.58 -6.25 -16.59
N ASN A 51 -12.92 -5.73 -17.77
CA ASN A 51 -12.96 -4.29 -18.02
C ASN A 51 -14.21 -3.66 -17.37
N SER A 52 -14.08 -3.26 -16.12
CA SER A 52 -15.16 -2.68 -15.32
C SER A 52 -14.63 -1.60 -14.39
N GLY A 53 -15.48 -0.62 -14.05
CA GLY A 53 -15.26 0.27 -12.92
C GLY A 53 -15.77 -0.36 -11.62
N LEU A 54 -15.27 0.12 -10.47
CA LEU A 54 -15.70 -0.41 -9.17
C LEU A 54 -17.12 0.05 -8.74
N PHE A 55 -17.75 0.92 -9.50
CA PHE A 55 -19.19 1.30 -9.36
C PHE A 55 -20.11 0.51 -10.32
N ASP A 56 -19.55 -0.28 -11.22
CA ASP A 56 -20.33 -1.09 -12.17
C ASP A 56 -20.65 -2.46 -11.54
N LYS A 57 -21.80 -2.54 -10.87
CA LYS A 57 -22.27 -3.78 -10.23
C LYS A 57 -22.40 -4.95 -11.23
N GLY A 58 -22.70 -4.68 -12.51
CA GLY A 58 -22.76 -5.71 -13.56
C GLY A 58 -21.39 -6.35 -13.82
N GLY A 59 -20.37 -5.51 -13.98
CA GLY A 59 -18.99 -5.98 -14.12
C GLY A 59 -18.45 -6.66 -12.87
N LEU A 60 -18.82 -6.17 -11.67
CA LEU A 60 -18.46 -6.82 -10.40
C LEU A 60 -19.08 -8.21 -10.28
N ARG A 61 -20.37 -8.38 -10.60
CA ARG A 61 -21.05 -9.71 -10.60
C ARG A 61 -20.34 -10.70 -11.53
N LYS A 62 -19.97 -10.23 -12.73
CA LYS A 62 -19.18 -11.05 -13.67
C LYS A 62 -17.84 -11.47 -13.07
N ALA A 63 -17.16 -10.54 -12.39
CA ALA A 63 -15.87 -10.82 -11.77
C ALA A 63 -15.98 -11.80 -10.60
N PHE A 64 -17.05 -11.73 -9.82
CA PHE A 64 -17.24 -12.52 -8.58
C PHE A 64 -17.82 -13.91 -8.83
N ALA A 65 -18.35 -14.19 -10.03
CA ALA A 65 -18.86 -15.51 -10.36
C ALA A 65 -17.80 -16.60 -10.08
N ASP A 66 -18.14 -17.59 -9.26
CA ASP A 66 -17.27 -18.71 -8.85
C ASP A 66 -15.95 -18.31 -8.16
N ALA A 67 -15.82 -17.06 -7.70
CA ALA A 67 -14.62 -16.58 -7.03
C ALA A 67 -14.53 -17.11 -5.59
N SER A 68 -13.33 -17.62 -5.24
CA SER A 68 -13.01 -18.08 -3.88
C SER A 68 -12.38 -16.96 -3.05
N TYR A 69 -11.63 -16.06 -3.68
CA TYR A 69 -10.92 -14.97 -3.00
C TYR A 69 -11.17 -13.63 -3.70
N LEU A 70 -11.25 -12.57 -2.90
CA LEU A 70 -11.26 -11.20 -3.38
C LEU A 70 -10.16 -10.42 -2.67
N PHE A 71 -9.24 -9.83 -3.42
CA PHE A 71 -8.22 -8.91 -2.93
C PHE A 71 -8.52 -7.50 -3.41
N HIS A 72 -9.00 -6.66 -2.53
CA HIS A 72 -9.27 -5.25 -2.83
C HIS A 72 -8.02 -4.41 -2.56
N VAL A 73 -7.18 -4.27 -3.60
CA VAL A 73 -5.91 -3.50 -3.54
C VAL A 73 -6.07 -2.10 -4.14
N ALA A 74 -7.11 -1.89 -4.97
CA ALA A 74 -7.38 -0.59 -5.56
C ALA A 74 -7.69 0.45 -4.49
N GLY A 75 -7.07 1.61 -4.61
CA GLY A 75 -7.33 2.76 -3.76
C GLY A 75 -6.79 4.05 -4.36
N VAL A 76 -7.30 5.19 -3.91
CA VAL A 76 -6.85 6.53 -4.30
C VAL A 76 -5.89 7.03 -3.23
N VAL A 77 -4.60 7.09 -3.59
CA VAL A 77 -3.51 7.59 -2.71
C VAL A 77 -3.19 9.07 -2.94
N LYS A 78 -3.68 9.66 -4.04
CA LYS A 78 -3.50 11.08 -4.39
C LYS A 78 -4.79 11.65 -4.98
N SER A 79 -5.26 12.75 -4.42
CA SER A 79 -6.41 13.50 -4.94
C SER A 79 -6.22 14.98 -4.70
N LYS A 80 -6.75 15.83 -5.59
CA LYS A 80 -6.75 17.28 -5.42
C LYS A 80 -7.77 17.73 -4.35
N LYS A 81 -8.85 16.98 -4.21
CA LYS A 81 -9.95 17.30 -3.32
C LYS A 81 -10.19 16.15 -2.34
N PRO A 82 -10.56 16.44 -1.10
CA PRO A 82 -10.90 15.40 -0.12
C PRO A 82 -11.90 14.37 -0.63
N GLU A 83 -12.94 14.82 -1.34
CA GLU A 83 -14.02 13.96 -1.86
C GLU A 83 -13.51 12.85 -2.78
N GLY A 84 -12.40 13.11 -3.51
CA GLY A 84 -11.78 12.12 -4.38
C GLY A 84 -11.21 10.92 -3.62
N TYR A 85 -10.67 11.15 -2.41
CA TYR A 85 -10.23 10.05 -1.55
C TYR A 85 -11.41 9.23 -1.04
N PHE A 86 -12.45 9.88 -0.51
CA PHE A 86 -13.63 9.18 0.03
C PHE A 86 -14.39 8.43 -1.07
N LYS A 87 -14.60 9.04 -2.22
CA LYS A 87 -15.22 8.37 -3.36
C LYS A 87 -14.42 7.16 -3.82
N GLY A 88 -13.09 7.31 -3.92
CA GLY A 88 -12.21 6.25 -4.46
C GLY A 88 -11.86 5.15 -3.48
N ASN A 89 -11.98 5.37 -2.16
CA ASN A 89 -11.68 4.39 -1.14
C ASN A 89 -12.97 3.88 -0.46
N VAL A 90 -13.81 4.77 0.04
CA VAL A 90 -14.98 4.41 0.85
C VAL A 90 -16.16 3.94 -0.01
N GLU A 91 -16.59 4.77 -0.99
CA GLU A 91 -17.77 4.44 -1.80
C GLU A 91 -17.53 3.25 -2.72
N THR A 92 -16.32 3.11 -3.27
CA THR A 92 -15.98 1.94 -4.10
C THR A 92 -15.98 0.65 -3.28
N THR A 93 -15.44 0.69 -2.05
CA THR A 93 -15.42 -0.47 -1.15
C THR A 93 -16.84 -0.86 -0.74
N ARG A 94 -17.71 0.10 -0.42
CA ARG A 94 -19.13 -0.16 -0.14
C ARG A 94 -19.81 -0.84 -1.32
N THR A 95 -19.69 -0.30 -2.54
CA THR A 95 -20.29 -0.89 -3.75
C THR A 95 -19.79 -2.31 -4.01
N LEU A 96 -18.50 -2.54 -3.80
CA LEU A 96 -17.87 -3.84 -3.97
C LEU A 96 -18.41 -4.85 -2.96
N LEU A 97 -18.49 -4.49 -1.67
CA LEU A 97 -18.97 -5.37 -0.61
C LEU A 97 -20.48 -5.64 -0.71
N GLU A 98 -21.30 -4.63 -1.03
CA GLU A 98 -22.73 -4.83 -1.33
C GLU A 98 -22.95 -5.82 -2.48
N THR A 99 -22.10 -5.78 -3.52
CA THR A 99 -22.17 -6.74 -4.60
C THR A 99 -21.66 -8.12 -4.19
N ALA A 100 -20.62 -8.17 -3.33
CA ALA A 100 -20.07 -9.42 -2.82
C ALA A 100 -21.06 -10.21 -1.96
N LEU A 101 -22.02 -9.55 -1.30
CA LEU A 101 -23.11 -10.22 -0.55
C LEU A 101 -23.92 -11.19 -1.41
N GLU A 102 -24.09 -10.90 -2.70
CA GLU A 102 -24.79 -11.78 -3.64
C GLU A 102 -24.03 -13.12 -3.85
N PHE A 103 -22.75 -13.19 -3.46
CA PHE A 103 -21.83 -14.32 -3.65
C PHE A 103 -21.22 -14.78 -2.31
N LYS A 104 -21.85 -14.45 -1.17
CA LYS A 104 -21.27 -14.67 0.16
C LYS A 104 -20.85 -16.12 0.42
N ASP A 105 -21.59 -17.08 -0.11
CA ASP A 105 -21.35 -18.51 0.11
C ASP A 105 -20.19 -19.06 -0.75
N SER A 106 -19.71 -18.32 -1.74
CA SER A 106 -18.57 -18.71 -2.58
C SER A 106 -17.23 -18.17 -2.07
N PHE A 107 -17.24 -17.02 -1.39
CA PHE A 107 -16.00 -16.41 -0.90
C PHE A 107 -15.46 -17.13 0.35
N LYS A 108 -14.24 -17.63 0.26
CA LYS A 108 -13.45 -18.10 1.41
C LYS A 108 -12.85 -16.95 2.18
N LYS A 109 -12.42 -15.90 1.47
CA LYS A 109 -11.87 -14.68 2.06
C LYS A 109 -12.01 -13.48 1.13
N ILE A 110 -12.30 -12.33 1.75
CA ILE A 110 -12.23 -11.01 1.15
C ILE A 110 -11.17 -10.22 1.91
N LEU A 111 -10.06 -9.87 1.27
CA LEU A 111 -9.00 -9.09 1.87
C LEU A 111 -9.05 -7.65 1.35
N ILE A 112 -9.12 -6.69 2.27
CA ILE A 112 -9.09 -5.26 1.98
C ILE A 112 -7.74 -4.70 2.38
N VAL A 113 -7.05 -4.10 1.43
CA VAL A 113 -5.76 -3.46 1.68
C VAL A 113 -5.98 -2.04 2.17
N SER A 114 -5.74 -1.83 3.46
CA SER A 114 -5.69 -0.53 4.11
C SER A 114 -4.25 -0.03 4.22
N SER A 115 -4.00 0.94 5.07
CA SER A 115 -2.71 1.58 5.26
C SER A 115 -2.41 1.82 6.74
N GLN A 116 -1.14 1.81 7.11
CA GLN A 116 -0.68 2.27 8.42
C GLN A 116 -1.22 3.68 8.75
N THR A 117 -1.40 4.52 7.72
CA THR A 117 -1.92 5.88 7.91
C THR A 117 -3.35 5.93 8.44
N ALA A 118 -4.12 4.84 8.35
CA ALA A 118 -5.42 4.72 9.03
C ALA A 118 -5.27 4.64 10.56
N GLY A 119 -4.23 3.95 11.04
CA GLY A 119 -3.89 3.89 12.47
C GLY A 119 -3.28 5.20 12.99
N GLY A 120 -2.51 5.89 12.15
CA GLY A 120 -1.76 7.09 12.51
C GLY A 120 -0.28 6.80 12.84
N PRO A 121 0.54 7.84 13.10
CA PRO A 121 1.92 7.70 13.56
C PRO A 121 1.97 7.27 15.04
N SER A 122 3.11 6.76 15.50
CA SER A 122 3.33 6.59 16.94
C SER A 122 3.42 7.96 17.63
N LEU A 123 2.81 8.07 18.82
CA LEU A 123 2.78 9.32 19.60
C LEU A 123 3.83 9.35 20.71
N ASP A 124 4.24 8.19 21.19
CA ASP A 124 5.08 8.02 22.37
C ASP A 124 6.39 7.23 22.08
N GLY A 125 6.59 6.86 20.81
CA GLY A 125 7.73 6.06 20.36
C GLY A 125 7.50 4.55 20.46
N GLU A 126 6.32 4.12 20.95
CA GLU A 126 5.93 2.70 20.92
C GLU A 126 5.24 2.38 19.58
N PRO A 127 5.40 1.14 19.06
CA PRO A 127 4.77 0.75 17.81
C PRO A 127 3.24 0.74 17.92
N VAL A 128 2.56 1.30 16.92
CA VAL A 128 1.10 1.27 16.85
C VAL A 128 0.63 -0.17 16.67
N GLU A 129 -0.33 -0.60 17.48
CA GLU A 129 -0.99 -1.89 17.43
C GLU A 129 -2.44 -1.75 17.00
N GLU A 130 -3.05 -2.85 16.54
CA GLU A 130 -4.43 -2.87 16.03
C GLU A 130 -5.49 -2.57 17.10
N SER A 131 -5.15 -2.78 18.38
CA SER A 131 -6.00 -2.50 19.54
C SER A 131 -6.06 -1.02 19.93
N MET A 132 -5.11 -0.20 19.43
CA MET A 132 -5.05 1.23 19.75
C MET A 132 -6.10 2.02 18.97
N GLU A 133 -6.62 3.11 19.58
CA GLU A 133 -7.56 4.01 18.92
C GLU A 133 -6.91 4.68 17.70
N PRO A 134 -7.47 4.54 16.49
CA PRO A 134 -6.92 5.13 15.30
C PRO A 134 -6.95 6.68 15.33
N HIS A 135 -5.85 7.32 14.94
CA HIS A 135 -5.71 8.79 14.91
C HIS A 135 -5.07 9.28 13.60
N PRO A 136 -5.70 9.06 12.45
CA PRO A 136 -5.14 9.45 11.15
C PRO A 136 -4.94 10.96 11.03
N ILE A 137 -3.75 11.37 10.60
CA ILE A 137 -3.36 12.80 10.53
C ILE A 137 -3.54 13.42 9.14
N THR A 138 -3.86 12.60 8.11
CA THR A 138 -4.04 13.05 6.72
C THR A 138 -5.44 12.71 6.21
N THR A 139 -5.90 13.39 5.16
CA THR A 139 -7.19 13.06 4.49
C THR A 139 -7.16 11.66 3.90
N TYR A 140 -6.01 11.24 3.35
CA TYR A 140 -5.83 9.86 2.90
C TYR A 140 -6.03 8.87 4.06
N GLY A 141 -5.33 9.06 5.19
CA GLY A 141 -5.47 8.20 6.35
C GLY A 141 -6.90 8.15 6.88
N ARG A 142 -7.59 9.30 6.96
CA ARG A 142 -9.02 9.36 7.33
C ARG A 142 -9.89 8.59 6.36
N SER A 143 -9.65 8.69 5.05
CA SER A 143 -10.43 7.94 4.05
C SER A 143 -10.20 6.43 4.16
N LYS A 144 -8.98 5.98 4.52
CA LYS A 144 -8.69 4.56 4.76
C LYS A 144 -9.35 4.06 6.03
N LEU A 145 -9.37 4.87 7.09
CA LEU A 145 -10.10 4.51 8.32
C LEU A 145 -11.62 4.40 8.08
N GLU A 146 -12.21 5.32 7.31
CA GLU A 146 -13.63 5.23 6.93
C GLU A 146 -13.92 4.02 6.02
N GLU A 147 -13.00 3.65 5.13
CA GLU A 147 -13.07 2.42 4.35
C GLU A 147 -13.09 1.18 5.27
N GLU A 148 -12.25 1.14 6.29
CA GLU A 148 -12.23 0.06 7.30
C GLU A 148 -13.54 -0.03 8.06
N LYS A 149 -14.14 1.12 8.46
CA LYS A 149 -15.45 1.15 9.12
C LYS A 149 -16.56 0.61 8.22
N VAL A 150 -16.57 0.99 6.94
CA VAL A 150 -17.50 0.44 5.96
C VAL A 150 -17.31 -1.08 5.83
N ALA A 151 -16.08 -1.56 5.78
CA ALA A 151 -15.81 -2.99 5.71
C ALA A 151 -16.30 -3.74 6.95
N ALA A 152 -16.17 -3.13 8.13
CA ALA A 152 -16.63 -3.71 9.40
C ALA A 152 -18.14 -3.89 9.47
N GLU A 153 -18.93 -3.08 8.75
CA GLU A 153 -20.39 -3.25 8.66
C GLU A 153 -20.78 -4.64 8.09
N PHE A 154 -19.87 -5.27 7.32
CA PHE A 154 -20.10 -6.55 6.63
C PHE A 154 -19.43 -7.76 7.31
N PHE A 155 -18.72 -7.60 8.43
CA PHE A 155 -17.95 -8.69 9.07
C PHE A 155 -18.78 -9.90 9.47
N ASN A 156 -20.06 -9.69 9.82
CA ASN A 156 -20.98 -10.78 10.17
C ASN A 156 -21.48 -11.58 8.96
N GLU A 157 -21.45 -10.98 7.77
CA GLU A 157 -22.03 -11.57 6.56
C GLU A 157 -20.97 -12.09 5.58
N LEU A 158 -19.79 -11.45 5.56
CA LEU A 158 -18.69 -11.75 4.65
C LEU A 158 -17.41 -12.11 5.40
N PRO A 159 -16.59 -13.03 4.87
CA PRO A 159 -15.31 -13.41 5.50
C PRO A 159 -14.21 -12.37 5.22
N ILE A 160 -14.38 -11.17 5.75
CA ILE A 160 -13.49 -10.03 5.49
C ILE A 160 -12.28 -10.04 6.43
N THR A 161 -11.13 -9.66 5.91
CA THR A 161 -9.91 -9.36 6.64
C THR A 161 -9.36 -8.03 6.12
N ILE A 162 -8.89 -7.16 7.01
CA ILE A 162 -8.28 -5.88 6.64
C ILE A 162 -6.78 -5.95 6.92
N CYS A 163 -5.95 -5.55 5.93
CA CYS A 163 -4.50 -5.49 6.08
C CYS A 163 -4.01 -4.06 5.91
N ARG A 164 -3.48 -3.46 6.98
CA ARG A 164 -2.82 -2.16 7.00
C ARG A 164 -1.37 -2.32 6.55
N ALA A 165 -1.04 -1.88 5.36
CA ALA A 165 0.34 -1.88 4.86
C ALA A 165 1.12 -0.68 5.43
N SER A 166 2.37 -0.87 5.86
CA SER A 166 3.32 0.21 6.16
C SER A 166 3.87 0.83 4.86
N ALA A 167 4.94 1.63 4.93
CA ALA A 167 5.61 2.09 3.73
C ALA A 167 6.17 0.90 2.94
N VAL A 168 5.81 0.84 1.65
CA VAL A 168 6.15 -0.29 0.76
C VAL A 168 7.14 0.16 -0.30
N TYR A 169 8.17 -0.64 -0.53
CA TYR A 169 9.14 -0.44 -1.59
C TYR A 169 9.39 -1.72 -2.38
N GLY A 170 10.01 -1.61 -3.52
CA GLY A 170 10.37 -2.77 -4.35
C GLY A 170 10.33 -2.46 -5.83
N GLU A 171 10.45 -3.50 -6.63
CA GLU A 171 10.36 -3.42 -8.09
C GLU A 171 9.00 -2.83 -8.51
N ARG A 172 8.95 -2.04 -9.58
CA ARG A 172 7.76 -1.34 -10.12
C ARG A 172 7.24 -0.17 -9.28
N ASP A 173 7.83 0.10 -8.11
CA ASP A 173 7.45 1.27 -7.33
C ASP A 173 7.95 2.56 -8.00
N THR A 174 7.08 3.58 -8.02
CA THR A 174 7.38 4.90 -8.59
C THR A 174 7.47 6.01 -7.55
N GLU A 175 7.03 5.75 -6.32
CA GLU A 175 7.03 6.76 -5.26
C GLU A 175 8.40 6.82 -4.56
N ILE A 176 8.90 5.67 -4.10
CA ILE A 176 10.25 5.59 -3.47
C ILE A 176 11.36 5.66 -4.55
N LEU A 177 11.05 5.40 -5.82
CA LEU A 177 11.97 5.66 -6.94
C LEU A 177 12.56 7.09 -6.89
N ILE A 178 11.77 8.09 -6.47
CA ILE A 178 12.24 9.48 -6.36
C ILE A 178 13.42 9.57 -5.40
N PHE A 179 13.37 8.87 -4.26
CA PHE A 179 14.49 8.79 -3.32
C PHE A 179 15.75 8.21 -3.97
N PHE A 180 15.63 7.08 -4.69
CA PHE A 180 16.77 6.46 -5.37
C PHE A 180 17.36 7.34 -6.48
N LYS A 181 16.51 8.05 -7.25
CA LYS A 181 16.96 9.02 -8.27
C LYS A 181 17.70 10.18 -7.66
N THR A 182 17.20 10.73 -6.55
CA THR A 182 17.86 11.82 -5.83
C THR A 182 19.21 11.36 -5.30
N TYR A 183 19.25 10.16 -4.72
CA TYR A 183 20.50 9.56 -4.25
C TYR A 183 21.49 9.32 -5.40
N GLN A 184 21.02 8.79 -6.53
CA GLN A 184 21.83 8.60 -7.74
C GLN A 184 22.38 9.92 -8.31
N SER A 185 21.67 11.04 -8.13
CA SER A 185 22.16 12.37 -8.51
C SER A 185 23.23 12.93 -7.57
N GLY A 186 23.54 12.22 -6.47
CA GLY A 186 24.55 12.61 -5.49
C GLY A 186 24.00 13.43 -4.31
N ILE A 187 22.68 13.40 -4.08
CA ILE A 187 22.01 14.10 -2.97
C ILE A 187 21.21 13.10 -2.15
N PHE A 188 21.43 13.13 -0.84
CA PHE A 188 20.63 12.41 0.16
C PHE A 188 20.01 13.43 1.10
N THR A 189 18.68 13.43 1.24
CA THR A 189 17.97 14.38 2.09
C THR A 189 17.27 13.69 3.23
N THR A 190 17.42 14.23 4.46
CA THR A 190 16.60 13.90 5.63
C THR A 190 15.84 15.13 6.12
N ILE A 191 14.76 14.92 6.85
CA ILE A 191 13.85 15.97 7.31
C ILE A 191 13.92 16.10 8.82
N GLY A 192 14.28 17.33 9.28
CA GLY A 192 14.44 17.62 10.71
C GLY A 192 15.81 17.18 11.24
N LEU A 193 16.10 17.56 12.49
CA LEU A 193 17.31 17.15 13.22
C LEU A 193 17.05 15.94 14.14
N ASP A 194 15.78 15.57 14.29
CA ASP A 194 15.33 14.44 15.07
C ASP A 194 15.50 13.13 14.29
N ILE A 195 15.91 12.08 15.00
CA ILE A 195 15.96 10.73 14.44
C ILE A 195 14.52 10.28 14.19
N LYS A 196 14.23 9.85 12.97
CA LYS A 196 12.91 9.38 12.54
C LYS A 196 12.95 7.89 12.28
N HIS A 197 11.99 7.17 12.85
CA HIS A 197 11.85 5.74 12.64
C HIS A 197 10.64 5.42 11.77
N LEU A 198 10.80 4.43 10.90
CA LEU A 198 9.73 3.95 10.06
C LEU A 198 9.83 2.44 9.82
N ASN A 199 8.67 1.84 9.59
CA ASN A 199 8.64 0.52 8.97
C ASN A 199 8.72 0.68 7.45
N LEU A 200 9.54 -0.15 6.84
CA LEU A 200 9.71 -0.19 5.40
C LEU A 200 9.72 -1.66 4.94
N ILE A 201 8.65 -2.09 4.27
CA ILE A 201 8.45 -3.47 3.85
C ILE A 201 8.68 -3.66 2.36
N HIS A 202 9.39 -4.73 1.99
CA HIS A 202 9.50 -5.11 0.58
C HIS A 202 8.17 -5.66 0.06
N VAL A 203 7.79 -5.26 -1.16
CA VAL A 203 6.49 -5.60 -1.74
C VAL A 203 6.21 -7.11 -1.80
N LYS A 204 7.23 -7.94 -1.97
CA LYS A 204 7.07 -9.40 -2.00
C LYS A 204 6.68 -9.96 -0.62
N ASP A 205 7.24 -9.43 0.47
CA ASP A 205 6.83 -9.80 1.83
C ASP A 205 5.40 -9.33 2.13
N LEU A 206 5.05 -8.14 1.65
CA LEU A 206 3.70 -7.60 1.81
C LEU A 206 2.65 -8.50 1.14
N VAL A 207 2.83 -8.84 -0.14
CA VAL A 207 1.85 -9.67 -0.87
C VAL A 207 1.79 -11.11 -0.34
N ARG A 208 2.91 -11.64 0.15
CA ARG A 208 2.94 -12.92 0.89
C ARG A 208 2.14 -12.81 2.19
N GLY A 209 2.29 -11.72 2.94
CA GLY A 209 1.48 -11.45 4.14
C GLY A 209 -0.01 -11.38 3.84
N PHE A 210 -0.41 -10.75 2.74
CA PHE A 210 -1.81 -10.74 2.29
C PHE A 210 -2.34 -12.14 1.99
N TYR A 211 -1.55 -12.96 1.32
CA TYR A 211 -1.95 -14.33 1.02
C TYR A 211 -2.07 -15.19 2.28
N LEU A 212 -1.12 -15.10 3.22
CA LEU A 212 -1.21 -15.80 4.50
C LEU A 212 -2.45 -15.39 5.29
N ALA A 213 -2.77 -14.09 5.34
CA ALA A 213 -4.00 -13.59 5.97
C ALA A 213 -5.25 -14.14 5.28
N ALA A 214 -5.23 -14.24 3.94
CA ALA A 214 -6.35 -14.79 3.18
C ALA A 214 -6.59 -16.28 3.46
N LEU A 215 -5.56 -17.05 3.77
CA LEU A 215 -5.67 -18.46 4.10
C LEU A 215 -6.06 -18.73 5.56
N SER A 216 -5.91 -17.76 6.45
CA SER A 216 -6.11 -17.95 7.89
C SER A 216 -7.59 -17.78 8.29
N GLU A 217 -8.16 -18.78 8.92
CA GLU A 217 -9.50 -18.68 9.52
C GLU A 217 -9.53 -17.66 10.67
N LYS A 218 -8.43 -17.55 11.44
CA LYS A 218 -8.32 -16.55 12.52
C LYS A 218 -8.38 -15.10 12.03
N ALA A 219 -8.18 -14.88 10.74
CA ALA A 219 -8.16 -13.55 10.17
C ALA A 219 -9.54 -12.99 9.81
N LYS A 220 -10.60 -13.80 9.90
CA LYS A 220 -11.97 -13.34 9.62
C LYS A 220 -12.44 -12.32 10.65
N GLY A 221 -12.89 -11.15 10.18
CA GLY A 221 -13.37 -10.06 11.02
C GLY A 221 -12.26 -9.27 11.71
N GLU A 222 -11.01 -9.44 11.29
CA GLU A 222 -9.84 -8.89 11.96
C GLU A 222 -9.05 -7.89 11.10
N ILE A 223 -8.34 -6.99 11.78
CA ILE A 223 -7.41 -6.03 11.19
C ILE A 223 -5.99 -6.44 11.56
N TYR A 224 -5.05 -6.31 10.61
CA TYR A 224 -3.64 -6.62 10.82
C TYR A 224 -2.73 -5.56 10.21
N PHE A 225 -1.63 -5.22 10.90
CA PHE A 225 -0.50 -4.58 10.25
C PHE A 225 0.36 -5.64 9.55
N ILE A 226 0.65 -5.41 8.27
CA ILE A 226 1.61 -6.21 7.49
C ILE A 226 2.79 -5.29 7.20
N THR A 227 3.89 -5.53 7.93
CA THR A 227 5.00 -4.60 7.98
C THR A 227 6.34 -5.31 8.21
N SER A 228 7.47 -4.56 8.15
CA SER A 228 8.78 -5.05 8.56
C SER A 228 8.82 -5.32 10.06
N GLU A 229 9.57 -6.33 10.47
CA GLU A 229 9.76 -6.65 11.90
C GLU A 229 10.63 -5.61 12.62
N LYS A 230 11.52 -4.93 11.86
CA LYS A 230 12.42 -3.88 12.37
C LYS A 230 11.95 -2.51 11.94
N TYR A 231 12.31 -1.52 12.75
CA TYR A 231 12.20 -0.11 12.44
C TYR A 231 13.53 0.38 11.89
N TYR A 232 13.48 1.26 10.91
CA TYR A 232 14.67 1.77 10.23
C TYR A 232 14.72 3.28 10.35
N THR A 233 15.92 3.84 10.43
CA THR A 233 16.14 5.27 10.29
C THR A 233 16.44 5.63 8.84
N TRP A 234 16.25 6.89 8.46
CA TRP A 234 16.62 7.34 7.13
C TRP A 234 18.11 7.22 6.86
N GLU A 235 18.94 7.38 7.90
CA GLU A 235 20.39 7.21 7.82
C GLU A 235 20.78 5.76 7.50
N GLU A 236 20.13 4.78 8.14
CA GLU A 236 20.32 3.36 7.80
C GLU A 236 19.91 3.05 6.37
N ILE A 237 18.74 3.55 5.93
CA ILE A 237 18.27 3.41 4.55
C ILE A 237 19.25 4.06 3.58
N GLY A 238 19.74 5.26 3.90
CA GLY A 238 20.75 5.98 3.13
C GLY A 238 22.05 5.20 2.97
N TYR A 239 22.58 4.66 4.08
CA TYR A 239 23.81 3.87 4.07
C TYR A 239 23.70 2.59 3.22
N ILE A 240 22.60 1.85 3.35
CA ILE A 240 22.35 0.65 2.54
C ILE A 240 22.22 1.02 1.06
N THR A 241 21.57 2.16 0.77
CA THR A 241 21.38 2.66 -0.59
C THR A 241 22.71 3.08 -1.22
N GLU A 242 23.60 3.72 -0.45
CA GLU A 242 24.96 4.07 -0.87
C GLU A 242 25.73 2.84 -1.39
N LYS A 243 25.72 1.78 -0.56
CA LYS A 243 26.37 0.52 -0.95
C LYS A 243 25.74 -0.11 -2.20
N SER A 244 24.42 -0.11 -2.29
CA SER A 244 23.70 -0.76 -3.39
C SER A 244 23.84 -0.01 -4.72
N LEU A 245 23.92 1.32 -4.68
CA LEU A 245 24.16 2.17 -5.85
C LEU A 245 25.64 2.27 -6.19
N ASN A 246 26.55 1.95 -5.25
CA ASN A 246 27.97 2.27 -5.28
C ASN A 246 28.20 3.77 -5.58
N ARG A 247 27.46 4.63 -4.86
CA ARG A 247 27.42 6.08 -5.10
C ARG A 247 27.35 6.82 -3.77
N HIS A 248 28.38 7.60 -3.49
CA HIS A 248 28.35 8.53 -2.36
C HIS A 248 27.44 9.73 -2.67
N ALA A 249 26.64 10.17 -1.69
CA ALA A 249 25.73 11.30 -1.81
C ALA A 249 25.97 12.32 -0.70
N LEU A 250 25.85 13.61 -1.04
CA LEU A 250 25.93 14.68 -0.06
C LEU A 250 24.65 14.65 0.80
N HIS A 251 24.83 14.48 2.10
CA HIS A 251 23.72 14.50 3.04
C HIS A 251 23.28 15.92 3.36
N ILE A 252 22.01 16.23 3.10
CA ILE A 252 21.39 17.54 3.34
C ILE A 252 20.23 17.36 4.32
N ILE A 253 20.28 18.04 5.44
CA ILE A 253 19.18 18.06 6.42
C ILE A 253 18.26 19.23 6.08
N VAL A 254 16.97 18.94 5.82
CA VAL A 254 15.97 19.94 5.49
C VAL A 254 15.14 20.26 6.74
N PRO A 255 15.25 21.47 7.32
CA PRO A 255 14.46 21.84 8.50
C PRO A 255 12.94 21.78 8.24
N HIS A 256 12.15 21.44 9.26
CA HIS A 256 10.70 21.31 9.15
C HIS A 256 10.04 22.55 8.56
N PHE A 257 10.43 23.76 8.97
CA PHE A 257 9.83 25.00 8.47
C PHE A 257 10.00 25.17 6.94
N LEU A 258 11.14 24.72 6.38
CA LEU A 258 11.38 24.76 4.94
C LEU A 258 10.46 23.74 4.22
N VAL A 259 10.26 22.56 4.80
CA VAL A 259 9.32 21.55 4.25
C VAL A 259 7.90 22.14 4.18
N TYR A 260 7.43 22.78 5.24
CA TYR A 260 6.11 23.43 5.26
C TYR A 260 6.05 24.60 4.27
N GLY A 261 7.10 25.44 4.18
CA GLY A 261 7.16 26.57 3.25
C GLY A 261 7.09 26.10 1.78
N ILE A 262 7.91 25.13 1.42
CA ILE A 262 7.92 24.55 0.06
C ILE A 262 6.57 23.90 -0.25
N SER A 263 5.98 23.19 0.72
CA SER A 263 4.69 22.54 0.57
C SER A 263 3.54 23.52 0.36
N ALA A 264 3.53 24.63 1.09
CA ALA A 264 2.55 25.69 0.93
C ALA A 264 2.63 26.34 -0.46
N VAL A 265 3.84 26.63 -0.92
CA VAL A 265 4.08 27.19 -2.27
C VAL A 265 3.65 26.18 -3.35
N ALA A 266 4.05 24.90 -3.23
CA ALA A 266 3.67 23.86 -4.17
C ALA A 266 2.14 23.64 -4.22
N GLN A 267 1.49 23.67 -3.06
CA GLN A 267 0.03 23.58 -2.95
C GLN A 267 -0.66 24.76 -3.61
N PHE A 268 -0.17 25.99 -3.39
CA PHE A 268 -0.71 27.20 -4.03
C PHE A 268 -0.64 27.09 -5.56
N PHE A 269 0.52 26.75 -6.13
CA PHE A 269 0.65 26.59 -7.58
C PHE A 269 -0.14 25.41 -8.14
N SER A 270 -0.41 24.38 -7.35
CA SER A 270 -1.23 23.24 -7.78
C SER A 270 -2.70 23.62 -8.04
N ILE A 271 -3.18 24.76 -7.53
CA ILE A 271 -4.53 25.26 -7.82
C ILE A 271 -4.70 25.48 -9.31
N PHE A 272 -3.64 25.96 -9.99
CA PHE A 272 -3.61 26.22 -11.42
C PHE A 272 -3.25 25.00 -12.28
N SER A 273 -2.89 23.87 -11.68
CA SER A 273 -2.54 22.62 -12.37
C SER A 273 -3.72 21.66 -12.44
N SER A 274 -3.80 20.80 -13.46
CA SER A 274 -4.76 19.69 -13.49
C SER A 274 -4.40 18.55 -12.53
N LYS A 275 -3.13 18.47 -12.05
CA LYS A 275 -2.62 17.40 -11.19
C LYS A 275 -2.54 17.87 -9.73
N ALA A 276 -2.73 16.93 -8.79
CA ALA A 276 -2.44 17.17 -7.37
C ALA A 276 -0.95 17.45 -7.15
N ALA A 277 -0.62 18.37 -6.22
CA ALA A 277 0.77 18.57 -5.82
C ALA A 277 1.32 17.29 -5.17
N THR A 278 2.52 16.90 -5.57
CA THR A 278 3.22 15.76 -4.94
C THR A 278 3.59 16.08 -3.51
N LEU A 279 3.97 17.32 -3.22
CA LEU A 279 4.22 17.86 -1.90
C LEU A 279 3.15 18.92 -1.60
N ASN A 280 2.40 18.73 -0.50
CA ASN A 280 1.37 19.62 0.01
C ASN A 280 1.45 19.66 1.54
N LEU A 281 0.65 20.50 2.20
CA LEU A 281 0.70 20.65 3.65
C LEU A 281 0.35 19.36 4.41
N GLU A 282 -0.53 18.51 3.90
CA GLU A 282 -0.82 17.20 4.50
C GLU A 282 0.40 16.26 4.39
N LYS A 283 1.06 16.25 3.21
CA LYS A 283 2.28 15.46 3.03
C LYS A 283 3.42 16.00 3.89
N ALA A 284 3.53 17.33 4.06
CA ALA A 284 4.47 17.91 4.99
C ALA A 284 4.24 17.42 6.43
N ARG A 285 2.98 17.42 6.88
CA ARG A 285 2.60 16.90 8.21
C ARG A 285 2.96 15.42 8.35
N ASP A 286 2.73 14.62 7.32
CA ASP A 286 3.03 13.19 7.26
C ASP A 286 4.55 12.93 7.43
N ILE A 287 5.38 13.55 6.58
CA ILE A 287 6.84 13.32 6.55
C ILE A 287 7.62 14.00 7.68
N THR A 288 7.01 14.93 8.41
CA THR A 288 7.61 15.56 9.59
C THR A 288 7.34 14.82 10.90
N GLN A 289 6.46 13.78 10.90
CA GLN A 289 6.30 12.95 12.09
C GLN A 289 7.60 12.23 12.44
N LYS A 290 7.79 12.02 13.75
CA LYS A 290 9.00 11.39 14.27
C LYS A 290 9.00 9.88 13.99
N ASP A 291 7.88 9.20 14.29
CA ASP A 291 7.83 7.75 14.30
C ASP A 291 6.61 7.24 13.52
N TRP A 292 6.88 6.59 12.39
CA TRP A 292 5.92 5.82 11.60
C TRP A 292 6.20 4.33 11.79
N ILE A 293 5.95 3.84 13.03
CA ILE A 293 6.21 2.46 13.44
C ILE A 293 4.92 1.77 13.87
N CYS A 294 4.77 0.51 13.50
CA CYS A 294 3.66 -0.37 13.87
C CYS A 294 4.14 -1.81 14.05
N SER A 295 3.34 -2.63 14.71
CA SER A 295 3.68 -4.00 15.07
C SER A 295 2.99 -5.02 14.17
N SER A 296 3.75 -5.97 13.60
CA SER A 296 3.18 -7.15 12.91
C SER A 296 2.98 -8.35 13.84
N LYS A 297 3.09 -8.16 15.15
CA LYS A 297 3.02 -9.24 16.14
C LYS A 297 1.71 -10.05 16.01
N LYS A 298 0.57 -9.40 15.89
CA LYS A 298 -0.72 -10.07 15.72
C LYS A 298 -0.76 -10.94 14.46
N ALA A 299 -0.22 -10.45 13.34
CA ALA A 299 -0.10 -11.22 12.10
C ALA A 299 0.81 -12.44 12.27
N SER A 300 1.93 -12.29 12.99
CA SER A 300 2.82 -13.40 13.33
C SER A 300 2.12 -14.45 14.20
N ASP A 301 1.42 -14.03 15.25
CA ASP A 301 0.74 -14.93 16.20
C ASP A 301 -0.44 -15.68 15.58
N HIS A 302 -1.18 -15.04 14.63
CA HIS A 302 -2.40 -15.62 14.06
C HIS A 302 -2.15 -16.50 12.84
N PHE A 303 -1.19 -16.16 11.99
CA PHE A 303 -0.94 -16.89 10.74
C PHE A 303 0.54 -17.01 10.35
N GLY A 304 1.45 -16.83 11.32
CA GLY A 304 2.87 -17.11 11.12
C GLY A 304 3.57 -16.14 10.17
N TYR A 305 3.03 -14.91 9.98
CA TYR A 305 3.70 -13.90 9.17
C TYR A 305 5.07 -13.56 9.75
N LYS A 306 6.08 -13.53 8.90
CA LYS A 306 7.45 -13.08 9.21
C LYS A 306 8.00 -12.33 8.01
N GLN A 307 8.84 -11.35 8.24
CA GLN A 307 9.62 -10.73 7.18
C GLN A 307 10.70 -11.71 6.70
N GLU A 308 10.78 -11.97 5.39
CA GLU A 308 11.80 -12.84 4.78
C GLU A 308 12.90 -12.06 4.08
N ILE A 309 12.56 -10.88 3.53
CA ILE A 309 13.49 -10.04 2.78
C ILE A 309 14.00 -8.94 3.69
N SER A 310 15.29 -8.98 4.04
CA SER A 310 15.94 -7.92 4.80
C SER A 310 15.93 -6.59 4.01
N LEU A 311 16.05 -5.46 4.71
CA LEU A 311 16.14 -4.16 4.05
C LEU A 311 17.30 -4.11 3.05
N GLU A 312 18.45 -4.66 3.39
CA GLU A 312 19.64 -4.69 2.54
C GLU A 312 19.40 -5.48 1.25
N GLU A 313 18.84 -6.67 1.36
CA GLU A 313 18.51 -7.50 0.19
C GLU A 313 17.41 -6.86 -0.66
N GLY A 314 16.38 -6.30 -0.05
CA GLY A 314 15.29 -5.64 -0.75
C GLY A 314 15.74 -4.40 -1.51
N ILE A 315 16.56 -3.53 -0.89
CA ILE A 315 17.13 -2.35 -1.58
C ILE A 315 18.02 -2.80 -2.74
N LYS A 316 18.87 -3.80 -2.53
CA LYS A 316 19.74 -4.34 -3.59
C LYS A 316 18.95 -4.84 -4.79
N ARG A 317 17.88 -5.63 -4.57
CA ARG A 317 16.96 -6.11 -5.62
C ARG A 317 16.29 -4.96 -6.35
N THR A 318 15.74 -4.01 -5.59
CA THR A 318 15.03 -2.84 -6.14
C THR A 318 15.95 -2.00 -7.03
N VAL A 319 17.17 -1.71 -6.56
CA VAL A 319 18.19 -0.96 -7.32
C VAL A 319 18.61 -1.71 -8.59
N ALA A 320 18.84 -3.03 -8.49
CA ALA A 320 19.20 -3.85 -9.64
C ALA A 320 18.10 -3.81 -10.71
N TRP A 321 16.84 -3.96 -10.29
CA TRP A 321 15.69 -3.89 -11.19
C TRP A 321 15.52 -2.50 -11.82
N TYR A 322 15.68 -1.40 -11.05
CA TYR A 322 15.62 -0.04 -11.60
C TYR A 322 16.69 0.20 -12.66
N LYS A 323 17.92 -0.33 -12.46
CA LYS A 323 19.01 -0.25 -13.46
C LYS A 323 18.67 -1.03 -14.72
N GLU A 324 18.15 -2.28 -14.59
CA GLU A 324 17.72 -3.12 -15.70
C GLU A 324 16.64 -2.44 -16.54
N MET A 325 15.65 -1.84 -15.87
CA MET A 325 14.54 -1.12 -16.49
C MET A 325 14.91 0.29 -16.95
N LYS A 326 16.16 0.73 -16.74
CA LYS A 326 16.67 2.07 -17.08
C LYS A 326 15.89 3.19 -16.40
N TRP A 327 15.43 2.94 -15.17
CA TRP A 327 14.74 3.95 -14.37
C TRP A 327 15.72 4.82 -13.57
N ILE A 328 16.92 4.31 -13.30
CA ILE A 328 18.06 4.99 -12.68
C ILE A 328 19.36 4.64 -13.40
#